data_0e0d9f256271bfbf944bb43d0cc0a73d
#
_entry.id   0e0d9f256271bfbf944bb43d0cc0a73d
#
_cell.length_a   1.000
_cell.length_b   1.000
_cell.length_c   1.000
_cell.angle_alpha   90.00
_cell.angle_beta   90.00
_cell.angle_gamma   90.00
#
_symmetry.space_group_name_H-M   'P 1'
#
loop_
_entity.id
_entity.type
_entity.pdbx_description
1 polymer ?
#
loop_
_entity_poly.entity_id
_entity_poly.type
_entity_poly.pdbx_seq_one_letter_code
_entity_poly.pdbx_strand_id
1 'polypeptide(L)'
;PYIEEKMGNLAFEISANSFFQTNTFQGLKLYEEVEKAAELTGDEVIFDLYCGTGTIGLFLAEKAKEVYGFEIIRSSLEDAEKNAEKNKVDNIYFLKSNLDTFFKSGQLSRQIPKPDVVILDPPRAGMHPDMTNYLHKLKAKKIIYVSCNPTTQARDAKILAEKGYSIKKSSMVDMFPHTPHIETVVLFSK
;
A
#
# COMPACT_ATOMS: atom_id res chain seq x y z
N PRO A 1 -13.24 9.07 20.09
CA PRO A 1 -12.34 8.13 20.79
C PRO A 1 -11.40 7.48 19.80
N TYR A 2 -10.13 7.38 20.15
CA TYR A 2 -9.08 6.73 19.39
C TYR A 2 -8.21 5.90 20.35
N ILE A 3 -7.45 4.98 19.82
CA ILE A 3 -6.36 4.28 20.50
C ILE A 3 -5.04 4.72 19.88
N GLU A 4 -3.96 4.64 20.66
CA GLU A 4 -2.61 4.90 20.18
C GLU A 4 -1.84 3.58 20.10
N GLU A 5 -1.17 3.38 18.97
CA GLU A 5 -0.30 2.24 18.73
C GLU A 5 1.06 2.71 18.20
N LYS A 6 2.12 1.95 18.52
CA LYS A 6 3.46 2.20 17.99
C LYS A 6 3.88 1.07 17.06
N MET A 7 4.45 1.44 15.93
CA MET A 7 5.03 0.49 14.98
C MET A 7 6.40 1.01 14.51
N GLY A 8 7.46 0.35 14.96
CA GLY A 8 8.81 0.89 14.80
C GLY A 8 8.97 2.24 15.51
N ASN A 9 9.42 3.23 14.79
CA ASN A 9 9.58 4.60 15.27
C ASN A 9 8.32 5.48 15.11
N LEU A 10 7.27 4.94 14.46
CA LEU A 10 6.04 5.68 14.18
C LEU A 10 4.99 5.45 15.27
N ALA A 11 4.22 6.49 15.57
CA ALA A 11 3.07 6.46 16.47
C ALA A 11 1.79 6.74 15.68
N PHE A 12 0.79 5.89 15.85
CA PHE A 12 -0.48 5.97 15.12
C PHE A 12 -1.64 6.25 16.05
N GLU A 13 -2.50 7.16 15.65
CA GLU A 13 -3.85 7.30 16.19
C GLU A 13 -4.82 6.57 15.29
N ILE A 14 -5.65 5.72 15.89
CA ILE A 14 -6.56 4.83 15.18
C ILE A 14 -7.96 5.07 15.71
N SER A 15 -8.83 5.60 14.86
CA SER A 15 -10.23 5.78 15.22
C SER A 15 -11.01 4.46 15.16
N ALA A 16 -12.19 4.42 15.78
CA ALA A 16 -13.02 3.22 15.85
C ALA A 16 -13.50 2.68 14.48
N ASN A 17 -13.45 3.52 13.44
CA ASN A 17 -13.90 3.17 12.09
C ASN A 17 -12.73 2.86 11.13
N SER A 18 -11.50 2.89 11.61
CA SER A 18 -10.31 2.71 10.79
C SER A 18 -9.69 1.34 11.02
N PHE A 19 -9.20 0.74 9.95
CA PHE A 19 -8.44 -0.51 10.03
C PHE A 19 -7.00 -0.24 10.44
N PHE A 20 -6.49 -1.09 11.32
CA PHE A 20 -5.09 -1.16 11.68
C PHE A 20 -4.68 -2.61 11.96
N GLN A 21 -3.44 -2.96 11.72
CA GLN A 21 -2.93 -4.31 11.97
C GLN A 21 -2.93 -4.61 13.46
N THR A 22 -3.81 -5.53 13.91
CA THR A 22 -4.02 -5.83 15.34
C THR A 22 -2.81 -6.48 16.01
N ASN A 23 -1.95 -7.16 15.26
CA ASN A 23 -0.67 -7.66 15.73
C ASN A 23 0.44 -6.69 15.26
N THR A 24 0.68 -5.64 16.02
CA THR A 24 1.65 -4.58 15.68
C THR A 24 3.07 -5.09 15.51
N PHE A 25 3.47 -6.12 16.26
CA PHE A 25 4.79 -6.73 16.15
C PHE A 25 4.99 -7.44 14.81
N GLN A 26 4.00 -8.23 14.37
CA GLN A 26 4.06 -8.86 13.06
C GLN A 26 3.74 -7.88 11.93
N GLY A 27 2.92 -6.85 12.20
CA GLY A 27 2.69 -5.74 11.27
C GLY A 27 3.97 -5.00 10.91
N LEU A 28 4.85 -4.76 11.90
CA LEU A 28 6.16 -4.17 11.64
C LEU A 28 6.99 -5.06 10.69
N LYS A 29 7.02 -6.38 10.94
CA LYS A 29 7.72 -7.32 10.05
C LYS A 29 7.15 -7.32 8.64
N LEU A 30 5.83 -7.22 8.52
CA LEU A 30 5.17 -7.11 7.21
C LEU A 30 5.66 -5.86 6.46
N TYR A 31 5.73 -4.71 7.13
CA TYR A 31 6.18 -3.47 6.51
C TYR A 31 7.69 -3.46 6.21
N GLU A 32 8.49 -4.13 7.03
CA GLU A 32 9.91 -4.37 6.73
C GLU A 32 10.08 -5.23 5.45
N GLU A 33 9.23 -6.23 5.23
CA GLU A 33 9.25 -7.02 3.98
C GLU A 33 8.81 -6.20 2.76
N VAL A 34 7.83 -5.30 2.93
CA VAL A 34 7.44 -4.33 1.89
C VAL A 34 8.60 -3.40 1.57
N GLU A 35 9.26 -2.85 2.57
CA GLU A 35 10.44 -1.98 2.42
C GLU A 35 11.58 -2.69 1.68
N LYS A 36 11.93 -3.92 2.11
CA LYS A 36 12.94 -4.74 1.45
C LYS A 36 12.60 -5.06 -0.02
N ALA A 37 11.32 -5.21 -0.33
CA ALA A 37 10.87 -5.42 -1.70
C ALA A 37 10.89 -4.12 -2.52
N ALA A 38 10.65 -2.98 -1.91
CA ALA A 38 10.65 -1.68 -2.57
C ALA A 38 12.06 -1.28 -3.04
N GLU A 39 13.11 -1.62 -2.26
CA GLU A 39 14.51 -1.26 -2.56
C GLU A 39 14.65 0.22 -2.91
N LEU A 40 14.15 1.08 -2.01
CA LEU A 40 14.10 2.53 -2.20
C LEU A 40 15.50 3.15 -2.06
N THR A 41 15.77 4.17 -2.87
CA THR A 41 17.03 4.93 -2.90
C THR A 41 16.85 6.38 -2.43
N GLY A 42 15.62 6.83 -2.22
CA GLY A 42 15.26 8.20 -1.84
C GLY A 42 14.73 9.05 -3.01
N ASP A 43 14.79 8.55 -4.23
CA ASP A 43 14.36 9.27 -5.43
C ASP A 43 13.00 8.83 -5.97
N GLU A 44 12.42 7.75 -5.39
CA GLU A 44 11.21 7.14 -5.90
C GLU A 44 9.95 7.89 -5.48
N VAL A 45 9.01 7.97 -6.44
CA VAL A 45 7.61 8.32 -6.19
C VAL A 45 6.83 7.04 -5.95
N ILE A 46 6.16 6.96 -4.80
CA ILE A 46 5.36 5.79 -4.39
C ILE A 46 3.87 6.12 -4.50
N PHE A 47 3.09 5.21 -5.07
CA PHE A 47 1.64 5.19 -4.91
C PHE A 47 1.25 4.08 -3.95
N ASP A 48 0.59 4.44 -2.84
CA ASP A 48 0.02 3.52 -1.86
C ASP A 48 -1.50 3.42 -2.13
N LEU A 49 -1.89 2.37 -2.83
CA LEU A 49 -3.28 2.15 -3.22
C LEU A 49 -3.99 1.30 -2.17
N TYR A 50 -5.18 1.73 -1.76
CA TYR A 50 -5.90 1.22 -0.59
C TYR A 50 -5.17 1.56 0.73
N CYS A 51 -4.66 2.78 0.85
CA CYS A 51 -3.72 3.15 1.92
C CYS A 51 -4.33 3.13 3.35
N GLY A 52 -5.65 3.07 3.49
CA GLY A 52 -6.30 3.08 4.81
C GLY A 52 -5.87 4.29 5.65
N THR A 53 -5.34 4.04 6.84
CA THR A 53 -4.79 5.05 7.74
C THR A 53 -3.36 5.48 7.39
N GLY A 54 -2.89 5.14 6.18
CA GLY A 54 -1.60 5.57 5.64
C GLY A 54 -0.40 4.82 6.20
N THR A 55 -0.59 3.69 6.87
CA THR A 55 0.46 3.04 7.66
C THR A 55 1.65 2.57 6.84
N ILE A 56 1.43 1.92 5.68
CA ILE A 56 2.51 1.48 4.80
C ILE A 56 3.22 2.68 4.18
N GLY A 57 2.43 3.63 3.65
CA GLY A 57 2.98 4.84 3.04
C GLY A 57 3.84 5.65 4.02
N LEU A 58 3.38 5.85 5.25
CA LEU A 58 4.13 6.54 6.30
C LEU A 58 5.42 5.80 6.68
N PHE A 59 5.38 4.47 6.74
CA PHE A 59 6.55 3.65 7.03
C PHE A 59 7.62 3.77 5.95
N LEU A 60 7.23 3.93 4.70
CA LEU A 60 8.15 4.05 3.57
C LEU A 60 8.60 5.50 3.27
N ALA A 61 7.90 6.49 3.80
CA ALA A 61 8.10 7.90 3.43
C ALA A 61 9.52 8.41 3.71
N GLU A 62 10.16 7.95 4.81
CA GLU A 62 11.54 8.35 5.14
C GLU A 62 12.56 8.00 4.03
N LYS A 63 12.26 6.93 3.25
CA LYS A 63 13.14 6.39 2.20
C LYS A 63 12.63 6.68 0.78
N ALA A 64 11.59 7.48 0.64
CA ALA A 64 10.98 7.84 -0.63
C ALA A 64 11.13 9.34 -0.89
N LYS A 65 11.10 9.72 -2.17
CA LYS A 65 11.00 11.13 -2.55
C LYS A 65 9.64 11.70 -2.18
N GLU A 66 8.59 11.04 -2.59
CA GLU A 66 7.20 11.41 -2.34
C GLU A 66 6.32 10.16 -2.28
N VAL A 67 5.30 10.20 -1.44
CA VAL A 67 4.29 9.14 -1.32
C VAL A 67 2.90 9.73 -1.57
N TYR A 68 2.10 9.05 -2.38
CA TYR A 68 0.71 9.40 -2.65
C TYR A 68 -0.19 8.25 -2.20
N GLY A 69 -0.93 8.46 -1.12
CA GLY A 69 -1.89 7.51 -0.57
C GLY A 69 -3.28 7.71 -1.17
N PHE A 70 -3.92 6.64 -1.63
CA PHE A 70 -5.24 6.67 -2.23
C PHE A 70 -6.20 5.82 -1.42
N GLU A 71 -7.29 6.42 -0.95
CA GLU A 71 -8.31 5.76 -0.12
C GLU A 71 -9.70 6.35 -0.45
N ILE A 72 -10.73 5.51 -0.33
CA ILE A 72 -12.12 5.92 -0.56
C ILE A 72 -12.81 6.38 0.73
N ILE A 73 -12.39 5.83 1.87
CA ILE A 73 -13.00 6.08 3.18
C ILE A 73 -12.43 7.37 3.77
N ARG A 74 -13.29 8.37 3.92
CA ARG A 74 -12.88 9.69 4.40
C ARG A 74 -12.28 9.67 5.82
N SER A 75 -12.89 8.92 6.74
CA SER A 75 -12.39 8.81 8.11
C SER A 75 -10.99 8.22 8.19
N SER A 76 -10.67 7.23 7.32
CA SER A 76 -9.33 6.66 7.25
C SER A 76 -8.30 7.68 6.74
N LEU A 77 -8.67 8.53 5.77
CA LEU A 77 -7.80 9.60 5.31
C LEU A 77 -7.57 10.68 6.38
N GLU A 78 -8.62 11.05 7.13
CA GLU A 78 -8.49 11.99 8.25
C GLU A 78 -7.54 11.45 9.33
N ASP A 79 -7.57 10.14 9.60
CA ASP A 79 -6.60 9.51 10.49
C ASP A 79 -5.20 9.46 9.86
N ALA A 80 -5.09 9.20 8.56
CA ALA A 80 -3.81 9.19 7.84
C ALA A 80 -3.12 10.57 7.86
N GLU A 81 -3.87 11.65 7.64
CA GLU A 81 -3.37 13.03 7.71
C GLU A 81 -2.88 13.37 9.12
N LYS A 82 -3.63 13.03 10.17
CA LYS A 82 -3.21 13.20 11.56
C LYS A 82 -1.95 12.40 11.90
N ASN A 83 -1.88 11.17 11.41
CA ASN A 83 -0.73 10.31 11.62
C ASN A 83 0.53 10.86 10.92
N ALA A 84 0.40 11.43 9.73
CA ALA A 84 1.49 12.12 9.06
C ALA A 84 1.98 13.33 9.87
N GLU A 85 1.07 14.18 10.34
CA GLU A 85 1.38 15.34 11.19
C GLU A 85 2.05 14.92 12.50
N LYS A 86 1.49 13.91 13.20
CA LYS A 86 2.02 13.37 14.46
C LYS A 86 3.44 12.86 14.33
N ASN A 87 3.77 12.23 13.21
CA ASN A 87 5.09 11.68 12.92
C ASN A 87 6.01 12.67 12.18
N LYS A 88 5.55 13.90 11.90
CA LYS A 88 6.30 14.94 11.16
C LYS A 88 6.78 14.48 9.79
N VAL A 89 5.93 13.72 9.10
CA VAL A 89 6.17 13.27 7.72
C VAL A 89 5.50 14.27 6.78
N ASP A 90 6.27 14.96 5.97
CA ASP A 90 5.84 16.07 5.11
C ASP A 90 5.87 15.75 3.61
N ASN A 91 6.42 14.60 3.24
CA ASN A 91 6.51 14.12 1.86
C ASN A 91 5.45 13.07 1.49
N ILE A 92 4.34 13.01 2.24
CA ILE A 92 3.20 12.14 1.96
C ILE A 92 1.94 12.97 1.72
N TYR A 93 1.16 12.58 0.70
CA TYR A 93 -0.05 13.27 0.28
C TYR A 93 -1.20 12.26 0.18
N PHE A 94 -2.33 12.57 0.79
CA PHE A 94 -3.49 11.69 0.79
C PHE A 94 -4.59 12.19 -0.13
N LEU A 95 -5.15 11.28 -0.93
CA LEU A 95 -6.13 11.57 -1.95
C LEU A 95 -7.38 10.73 -1.75
N LYS A 96 -8.52 11.38 -1.51
CA LYS A 96 -9.81 10.69 -1.50
C LYS A 96 -10.14 10.25 -2.92
N SER A 97 -10.10 8.97 -3.16
CA SER A 97 -10.27 8.42 -4.49
C SER A 97 -10.97 7.07 -4.48
N ASN A 98 -12.03 6.98 -5.25
CA ASN A 98 -12.46 5.68 -5.73
C ASN A 98 -11.53 5.30 -6.89
N LEU A 99 -10.63 4.35 -6.66
CA LEU A 99 -9.61 3.96 -7.62
C LEU A 99 -10.20 3.57 -8.99
N ASP A 100 -11.41 2.96 -9.00
CA ASP A 100 -12.06 2.56 -10.25
C ASP A 100 -12.48 3.75 -11.13
N THR A 101 -12.89 4.86 -10.52
CA THR A 101 -13.27 6.08 -11.22
C THR A 101 -12.11 7.02 -11.46
N PHE A 102 -11.18 7.10 -10.52
CA PHE A 102 -10.03 7.98 -10.58
C PHE A 102 -9.15 7.71 -11.80
N PHE A 103 -8.81 6.44 -12.02
CA PHE A 103 -8.02 6.06 -13.19
C PHE A 103 -8.79 6.16 -14.51
N LYS A 104 -10.15 6.05 -14.50
CA LYS A 104 -10.99 6.26 -15.69
C LYS A 104 -11.03 7.71 -16.12
N SER A 105 -11.03 8.64 -15.18
CA SER A 105 -11.18 10.08 -15.45
C SER A 105 -9.96 10.75 -16.09
N GLY A 106 -8.81 10.08 -16.13
CA GLY A 106 -7.56 10.68 -16.61
C GLY A 106 -7.01 11.79 -15.70
N GLN A 107 -7.55 11.95 -14.48
CA GLN A 107 -7.15 13.00 -13.52
C GLN A 107 -5.71 12.89 -13.05
N LEU A 108 -5.06 11.74 -13.24
CA LEU A 108 -3.62 11.57 -13.00
C LEU A 108 -2.71 12.47 -13.87
N SER A 109 -3.27 13.15 -14.87
CA SER A 109 -2.43 13.59 -15.98
C SER A 109 -1.69 14.92 -15.80
N ARG A 110 -1.94 15.72 -14.75
CA ARG A 110 -1.36 17.08 -14.71
C ARG A 110 -0.76 17.54 -13.37
N GLN A 111 -1.07 16.93 -12.25
CA GLN A 111 -0.64 17.42 -10.92
C GLN A 111 0.10 16.38 -10.08
N ILE A 112 -0.02 15.09 -10.38
CA ILE A 112 0.60 14.01 -9.63
C ILE A 112 1.65 13.34 -10.52
N PRO A 113 2.90 13.20 -10.06
CA PRO A 113 3.96 12.55 -10.84
C PRO A 113 3.62 11.06 -11.07
N LYS A 114 4.26 10.44 -12.06
CA LYS A 114 4.11 9.00 -12.28
C LYS A 114 4.84 8.23 -11.19
N PRO A 115 4.26 7.13 -10.69
CA PRO A 115 4.93 6.33 -9.68
C PRO A 115 6.07 5.50 -10.28
N ASP A 116 7.16 5.39 -9.52
CA ASP A 116 8.20 4.39 -9.72
C ASP A 116 7.80 3.06 -9.08
N VAL A 117 7.16 3.13 -7.92
CA VAL A 117 6.70 2.00 -7.12
C VAL A 117 5.22 2.14 -6.82
N VAL A 118 4.47 1.07 -6.97
CA VAL A 118 3.07 0.97 -6.53
C VAL A 118 2.96 -0.07 -5.44
N ILE A 119 2.38 0.31 -4.31
CA ILE A 119 2.00 -0.59 -3.22
C ILE A 119 0.52 -0.91 -3.38
N LEU A 120 0.16 -2.15 -3.21
CA LEU A 120 -1.21 -2.67 -3.22
C LEU A 120 -1.46 -3.42 -1.93
N ASP A 121 -2.48 -3.03 -1.17
CA ASP A 121 -3.01 -3.78 -0.04
C ASP A 121 -4.55 -3.85 -0.13
N PRO A 122 -5.09 -4.55 -1.15
CA PRO A 122 -6.52 -4.60 -1.39
C PRO A 122 -7.23 -5.49 -0.36
N PRO A 123 -8.57 -5.37 -0.23
CA PRO A 123 -9.37 -6.26 0.59
C PRO A 123 -9.27 -7.73 0.15
N ARG A 124 -9.77 -8.66 0.98
CA ARG A 124 -9.69 -10.12 0.78
C ARG A 124 -10.16 -10.63 -0.60
N ALA A 125 -11.03 -9.88 -1.26
CA ALA A 125 -11.50 -10.20 -2.62
C ALA A 125 -10.42 -10.02 -3.71
N GLY A 126 -9.30 -9.39 -3.37
CA GLY A 126 -8.26 -9.00 -4.30
C GLY A 126 -8.58 -7.68 -5.02
N MET A 127 -7.83 -7.39 -6.07
CA MET A 127 -8.03 -6.20 -6.89
C MET A 127 -9.32 -6.29 -7.72
N HIS A 128 -9.95 -5.13 -7.95
CA HIS A 128 -10.99 -5.04 -8.96
C HIS A 128 -10.41 -5.40 -10.35
N PRO A 129 -11.14 -6.11 -11.23
CA PRO A 129 -10.62 -6.53 -12.54
C PRO A 129 -10.04 -5.38 -13.38
N ASP A 130 -10.62 -4.19 -13.30
CA ASP A 130 -10.13 -3.02 -14.03
C ASP A 130 -8.80 -2.49 -13.50
N MET A 131 -8.46 -2.74 -12.23
CA MET A 131 -7.26 -2.21 -11.59
C MET A 131 -5.97 -2.64 -12.31
N THR A 132 -5.91 -3.89 -12.78
CA THR A 132 -4.75 -4.41 -13.51
C THR A 132 -4.47 -3.64 -14.80
N ASN A 133 -5.53 -3.17 -15.49
CA ASN A 133 -5.39 -2.32 -16.67
C ASN A 133 -4.82 -0.94 -16.31
N TYR A 134 -5.21 -0.40 -15.14
CA TYR A 134 -4.68 0.89 -14.67
C TYR A 134 -3.23 0.79 -14.24
N LEU A 135 -2.87 -0.25 -13.50
CA LEU A 135 -1.48 -0.53 -13.13
C LEU A 135 -0.57 -0.62 -14.36
N HIS A 136 -1.05 -1.27 -15.42
CA HIS A 136 -0.32 -1.31 -16.68
C HIS A 136 -0.11 0.10 -17.29
N LYS A 137 -1.12 0.98 -17.23
CA LYS A 137 -1.05 2.36 -17.73
C LYS A 137 -0.12 3.25 -16.89
N LEU A 138 -0.03 3.02 -15.58
CA LEU A 138 0.90 3.74 -14.70
C LEU A 138 2.36 3.51 -15.09
N LYS A 139 2.67 2.36 -15.69
CA LYS A 139 4.02 1.95 -16.10
C LYS A 139 5.03 1.98 -14.94
N ALA A 140 4.57 1.72 -13.72
CA ALA A 140 5.46 1.62 -12.58
C ALA A 140 6.51 0.53 -12.81
N LYS A 141 7.73 0.80 -12.35
CA LYS A 141 8.86 -0.16 -12.47
C LYS A 141 8.65 -1.36 -11.57
N LYS A 142 8.07 -1.12 -10.38
CA LYS A 142 7.82 -2.12 -9.36
C LYS A 142 6.37 -2.04 -8.89
N ILE A 143 5.76 -3.19 -8.65
CA ILE A 143 4.47 -3.32 -7.94
C ILE A 143 4.71 -4.26 -6.77
N ILE A 144 4.39 -3.81 -5.56
CA ILE A 144 4.46 -4.61 -4.35
C ILE A 144 3.04 -4.89 -3.91
N TYR A 145 2.66 -6.15 -3.93
CA TYR A 145 1.32 -6.59 -3.59
C TYR A 145 1.33 -7.30 -2.24
N VAL A 146 0.75 -6.65 -1.24
CA VAL A 146 0.46 -7.21 0.08
C VAL A 146 -0.92 -7.85 0.05
N SER A 147 -1.09 -9.03 0.63
CA SER A 147 -2.39 -9.72 0.63
C SER A 147 -2.56 -10.68 1.79
N CYS A 148 -3.72 -10.61 2.44
CA CYS A 148 -4.18 -11.61 3.42
C CYS A 148 -4.83 -12.83 2.76
N ASN A 149 -4.89 -12.90 1.42
CA ASN A 149 -5.48 -14.02 0.67
C ASN A 149 -4.61 -14.40 -0.52
N PRO A 150 -3.70 -15.37 -0.36
CA PRO A 150 -2.82 -15.82 -1.44
C PRO A 150 -3.55 -16.32 -2.70
N THR A 151 -4.79 -16.83 -2.55
CA THR A 151 -5.57 -17.34 -3.69
C THR A 151 -6.00 -16.22 -4.63
N THR A 152 -6.52 -15.12 -4.07
CA THR A 152 -6.90 -13.95 -4.88
C THR A 152 -5.68 -13.24 -5.42
N GLN A 153 -4.59 -13.18 -4.65
CA GLN A 153 -3.32 -12.64 -5.11
C GLN A 153 -2.76 -13.43 -6.31
N ALA A 154 -2.82 -14.76 -6.27
CA ALA A 154 -2.36 -15.61 -7.39
C ALA A 154 -3.20 -15.39 -8.67
N ARG A 155 -4.52 -15.21 -8.53
CA ARG A 155 -5.41 -14.83 -9.64
C ARG A 155 -4.95 -13.49 -10.26
N ASP A 156 -4.73 -12.49 -9.43
CA ASP A 156 -4.34 -11.16 -9.85
C ASP A 156 -2.91 -11.13 -10.43
N ALA A 157 -2.01 -11.94 -9.87
CA ALA A 157 -0.65 -12.13 -10.36
C ALA A 157 -0.63 -12.66 -11.81
N LYS A 158 -1.52 -13.58 -12.15
CA LYS A 158 -1.68 -14.07 -13.53
C LYS A 158 -1.99 -12.91 -14.49
N ILE A 159 -2.91 -12.03 -14.12
CA ILE A 159 -3.29 -10.88 -14.96
C ILE A 159 -2.14 -9.87 -15.07
N LEU A 160 -1.39 -9.64 -13.98
CA LEU A 160 -0.19 -8.79 -14.03
C LEU A 160 0.89 -9.39 -14.94
N ALA A 161 1.06 -10.71 -14.92
CA ALA A 161 2.00 -11.41 -15.82
C ALA A 161 1.63 -11.23 -17.30
N GLU A 162 0.34 -11.31 -17.64
CA GLU A 162 -0.17 -11.04 -18.99
C GLU A 162 0.08 -9.57 -19.44
N LYS A 163 0.28 -8.65 -18.48
CA LYS A 163 0.65 -7.25 -18.73
C LYS A 163 2.17 -7.00 -18.73
N GLY A 164 2.97 -8.05 -18.68
CA GLY A 164 4.43 -7.98 -18.77
C GLY A 164 5.16 -7.79 -17.45
N TYR A 165 4.50 -7.94 -16.30
CA TYR A 165 5.15 -8.01 -15.01
C TYR A 165 5.55 -9.45 -14.68
N SER A 166 6.68 -9.63 -14.02
CA SER A 166 7.16 -10.91 -13.53
C SER A 166 7.40 -10.88 -12.03
N ILE A 167 7.09 -11.96 -11.33
CA ILE A 167 7.40 -12.11 -9.91
C ILE A 167 8.91 -12.16 -9.74
N LYS A 168 9.45 -11.29 -8.90
CA LYS A 168 10.89 -11.24 -8.55
C LYS A 168 11.17 -11.79 -7.17
N LYS A 169 10.25 -11.54 -6.23
CA LYS A 169 10.39 -11.95 -4.84
C LYS A 169 9.01 -12.22 -4.25
N SER A 170 8.94 -13.17 -3.34
CA SER A 170 7.78 -13.38 -2.49
C SER A 170 8.22 -13.68 -1.08
N SER A 171 7.52 -13.14 -0.10
CA SER A 171 7.69 -13.45 1.31
C SER A 171 6.34 -13.64 1.99
N MET A 172 6.34 -14.28 3.15
CA MET A 172 5.15 -14.55 3.95
C MET A 172 5.41 -14.13 5.38
N VAL A 173 4.38 -13.54 6.00
CA VAL A 173 4.39 -13.14 7.41
C VAL A 173 3.21 -13.80 8.11
N ASP A 174 3.49 -14.56 9.16
CA ASP A 174 2.46 -15.17 10.00
C ASP A 174 1.92 -14.11 10.98
N MET A 175 0.87 -13.42 10.54
CA MET A 175 0.24 -12.34 11.31
C MET A 175 -0.56 -12.87 12.51
N PHE A 176 -1.08 -14.08 12.42
CA PHE A 176 -1.97 -14.67 13.40
C PHE A 176 -1.57 -16.12 13.67
N PRO A 177 -0.47 -16.36 14.43
CA PRO A 177 -0.01 -17.70 14.77
C PRO A 177 -1.13 -18.58 15.30
N HIS A 178 -1.12 -19.87 14.94
CA HIS A 178 -2.17 -20.86 15.23
C HIS A 178 -3.49 -20.66 14.45
N THR A 179 -3.50 -19.82 13.44
CA THR A 179 -4.61 -19.71 12.49
C THR A 179 -4.12 -19.98 11.05
N PRO A 180 -5.01 -20.24 10.09
CA PRO A 180 -4.62 -20.40 8.68
C PRO A 180 -4.33 -19.04 7.97
N HIS A 181 -4.34 -17.94 8.69
CA HIS A 181 -4.22 -16.60 8.10
C HIS A 181 -2.75 -16.17 8.04
N ILE A 182 -2.27 -15.96 6.83
CA ILE A 182 -0.94 -15.41 6.56
C ILE A 182 -1.07 -14.18 5.68
N GLU A 183 -0.13 -13.27 5.83
CA GLU A 183 0.08 -12.17 4.88
C GLU A 183 1.19 -12.54 3.91
N THR A 184 1.01 -12.17 2.66
CA THR A 184 2.01 -12.37 1.60
C THR A 184 2.42 -11.04 1.02
N VAL A 185 3.72 -10.90 0.73
CA VAL A 185 4.28 -9.74 0.02
C VAL A 185 4.92 -10.25 -1.25
N VAL A 186 4.44 -9.79 -2.41
CA VAL A 186 4.96 -10.19 -3.71
C VAL A 186 5.45 -8.97 -4.48
N LEU A 187 6.72 -8.98 -4.86
CA LEU A 187 7.32 -7.99 -5.75
C LEU A 187 7.15 -8.43 -7.20
N PHE A 188 6.53 -7.58 -7.98
CA PHE A 188 6.48 -7.67 -9.44
C PHE A 188 7.32 -6.56 -10.06
N SER A 189 8.04 -6.87 -11.13
CA SER A 189 8.69 -5.86 -11.96
C SER A 189 8.65 -6.24 -13.45
N LYS A 190 8.82 -5.24 -14.29
CA LYS A 190 8.98 -5.40 -15.74
C LYS A 190 10.42 -5.65 -16.12
#